data_343fdb6b98aabc547d65316e0c6d03b7
#
_entry.id   343fdb6b98aabc547d65316e0c6d03b7
#
_cell.length_a   1.000
_cell.length_b   1.000
_cell.length_c   1.000
_cell.angle_alpha   90.00
_cell.angle_beta   90.00
_cell.angle_gamma   90.00
#
_symmetry.space_group_name_H-M   'P 1'
#
loop_
_entity.id
_entity.type
_entity.pdbx_description
1 polymer ?
#
loop_
_entity_poly.entity_id
_entity_poly.type
_entity_poly.pdbx_seq_one_letter_code
_entity_poly.pdbx_strand_id
1 'polypeptide(L)'
;GIQLLAVIFGCWCFAAILMESFSIPASYLRINIAIIFFSILFYFFFLFPSYGLVKAFFSVLFYIAYFFSRLPKLQNAFYILENLVIQKINIYYELQIPFFVADRSTAEADITLFLILLIIPVTALNSAAFVRRRLCNIAFIVLILPVVASFSIGIIPAELYLIITLLELIFLSKIHSVDHIRKNKADFYDRVGMKVAITLCGISLMVFFLMKQVVTPEQYEAIDGVKTAKVKIQAFLLDFSLNDVTSSFGNLNFRNEKIAPGGLSGGRLGKVDRVSYTNTEHLRITAPLPSAYEGIYLKGFVGSVYTGNSWDKSNKDMKNKYHALQEKMPLGEFSPMNQVSMLLDQMEDLAGSLGTAYQFYKGKIKVEYEDANKNYLYVPYFTKYETLESIDYEQDLYAVPSVRRDGYELDYYYDIDIGDEPSGMFGTKLPKKLDALSTYERLYREYVHDVYTQLPETGIDRLKQDFSPENIDENMESIPEKIAYIKNYLNNHTQYSLSPGKLPKDKDFVEYFVYENQVGYCAHYASAATLMLRIMGVPARYVEGYAVGREEIDQSDYLEDQLVT
;
A
#
# COMPACT_ATOMS: atom_id res chain seq x y z
N GLY A 1 -0.88 -21.78 42.65
CA GLY A 1 -1.68 -22.33 41.50
C GLY A 1 -2.29 -21.23 40.63
N ILE A 2 -3.15 -20.38 41.20
CA ILE A 2 -3.90 -19.36 40.41
C ILE A 2 -2.98 -18.33 39.74
N GLN A 3 -1.95 -17.87 40.45
CA GLN A 3 -0.99 -16.90 39.86
C GLN A 3 -0.21 -17.48 38.69
N LEU A 4 0.17 -18.76 38.74
CA LEU A 4 0.85 -19.42 37.61
C LEU A 4 -0.07 -19.54 36.39
N LEU A 5 -1.34 -19.90 36.62
CA LEU A 5 -2.33 -19.94 35.56
C LEU A 5 -2.54 -18.56 34.93
N ALA A 6 -2.62 -17.49 35.73
CA ALA A 6 -2.72 -16.14 35.20
C ALA A 6 -1.50 -15.78 34.30
N VAL A 7 -0.27 -16.08 34.77
CA VAL A 7 0.93 -15.85 33.94
C VAL A 7 0.87 -16.62 32.61
N ILE A 8 0.44 -17.88 32.62
CA ILE A 8 0.32 -18.69 31.41
C ILE A 8 -0.72 -18.10 30.45
N PHE A 9 -1.92 -17.80 30.94
CA PHE A 9 -3.02 -17.29 30.12
C PHE A 9 -2.73 -15.92 29.54
N GLY A 10 -2.11 -15.00 30.31
CA GLY A 10 -1.77 -13.68 29.81
C GLY A 10 -0.68 -13.72 28.72
N CYS A 11 0.36 -14.53 28.92
CA CYS A 11 1.36 -14.72 27.88
C CYS A 11 0.81 -15.43 26.64
N TRP A 12 -0.14 -16.35 26.85
CA TRP A 12 -0.84 -17.02 25.76
C TRP A 12 -1.69 -16.04 24.95
N CYS A 13 -2.49 -15.19 25.61
CA CYS A 13 -3.29 -14.17 24.92
C CYS A 13 -2.41 -13.15 24.20
N PHE A 14 -1.30 -12.71 24.81
CA PHE A 14 -0.33 -11.83 24.18
C PHE A 14 0.17 -12.41 22.85
N ALA A 15 0.59 -13.67 22.84
CA ALA A 15 1.08 -14.34 21.64
C ALA A 15 -0.04 -14.60 20.62
N ALA A 16 -1.21 -15.05 21.07
CA ALA A 16 -2.35 -15.37 20.21
C ALA A 16 -2.90 -14.13 19.50
N ILE A 17 -3.05 -13.00 20.21
CA ILE A 17 -3.48 -11.74 19.63
C ILE A 17 -2.51 -11.28 18.53
N LEU A 18 -1.20 -11.33 18.79
CA LEU A 18 -0.20 -10.99 17.77
C LEU A 18 -0.31 -11.90 16.54
N MET A 19 -0.35 -13.21 16.75
CA MET A 19 -0.35 -14.18 15.66
C MET A 19 -1.60 -14.09 14.80
N GLU A 20 -2.76 -13.97 15.40
CA GLU A 20 -4.04 -13.89 14.65
C GLU A 20 -4.23 -12.53 13.99
N SER A 21 -4.03 -11.43 14.71
CA SER A 21 -4.26 -10.09 14.17
C SER A 21 -3.38 -9.78 12.96
N PHE A 22 -2.13 -10.24 12.99
CA PHE A 22 -1.18 -9.99 11.90
C PHE A 22 -1.00 -11.17 10.96
N SER A 23 -1.80 -12.25 11.11
CA SER A 23 -1.72 -13.46 10.28
C SER A 23 -0.31 -14.05 10.24
N ILE A 24 0.35 -14.11 11.41
CA ILE A 24 1.76 -14.50 11.53
C ILE A 24 1.92 -16.02 11.32
N PRO A 25 2.66 -16.49 10.32
CA PRO A 25 2.87 -17.90 10.05
C PRO A 25 3.93 -18.49 11.00
N ALA A 26 3.52 -18.85 12.20
CA ALA A 26 4.39 -19.44 13.21
C ALA A 26 3.79 -20.74 13.78
N SER A 27 4.63 -21.61 14.34
CA SER A 27 4.19 -22.88 14.92
C SER A 27 3.52 -22.67 16.29
N TYR A 28 2.18 -22.70 16.31
CA TYR A 28 1.38 -22.58 17.54
C TYR A 28 1.80 -23.59 18.62
N LEU A 29 2.08 -24.83 18.22
CA LEU A 29 2.48 -25.89 19.17
C LEU A 29 3.78 -25.51 19.90
N ARG A 30 4.81 -25.09 19.15
CA ARG A 30 6.12 -24.73 19.72
C ARG A 30 6.03 -23.52 20.63
N ILE A 31 5.23 -22.53 20.24
CA ILE A 31 5.00 -21.31 21.03
C ILE A 31 4.27 -21.63 22.32
N ASN A 32 3.21 -22.46 22.29
CA ASN A 32 2.47 -22.84 23.49
C ASN A 32 3.35 -23.65 24.46
N ILE A 33 4.16 -24.57 23.96
CA ILE A 33 5.14 -25.31 24.79
C ILE A 33 6.14 -24.34 25.43
N ALA A 34 6.64 -23.35 24.69
CA ALA A 34 7.57 -22.35 25.21
C ALA A 34 6.91 -21.48 26.29
N ILE A 35 5.68 -21.04 26.08
CA ILE A 35 4.92 -20.25 27.08
C ILE A 35 4.78 -21.04 28.38
N ILE A 36 4.32 -22.28 28.31
CA ILE A 36 4.15 -23.12 29.51
C ILE A 36 5.50 -23.31 30.22
N PHE A 37 6.53 -23.71 29.46
CA PHE A 37 7.86 -23.96 30.00
C PHE A 37 8.46 -22.73 30.69
N PHE A 38 8.50 -21.58 30.01
CA PHE A 38 9.09 -20.36 30.56
C PHE A 38 8.24 -19.75 31.68
N SER A 39 6.92 -19.88 31.62
CA SER A 39 6.04 -19.45 32.71
C SER A 39 6.31 -20.24 34.01
N ILE A 40 6.43 -21.55 33.91
CA ILE A 40 6.79 -22.42 35.05
C ILE A 40 8.20 -22.08 35.54
N LEU A 41 9.17 -21.99 34.65
CA LEU A 41 10.56 -21.67 34.98
C LEU A 41 10.68 -20.34 35.73
N PHE A 42 10.13 -19.26 35.21
CA PHE A 42 10.22 -17.93 35.83
C PHE A 42 9.34 -17.80 37.06
N TYR A 43 8.18 -18.49 37.14
CA TYR A 43 7.36 -18.51 38.32
C TYR A 43 8.15 -19.07 39.51
N PHE A 44 8.81 -20.24 39.37
CA PHE A 44 9.65 -20.83 40.40
C PHE A 44 10.93 -20.03 40.64
N PHE A 45 11.53 -19.46 39.61
CA PHE A 45 12.68 -18.56 39.72
C PHE A 45 12.40 -17.39 40.67
N PHE A 46 11.25 -16.76 40.57
CA PHE A 46 10.87 -15.64 41.42
C PHE A 46 10.30 -16.10 42.78
N LEU A 47 9.80 -17.30 42.88
CA LEU A 47 9.31 -17.85 44.15
C LEU A 47 10.47 -18.12 45.12
N PHE A 48 11.60 -18.63 44.64
CA PHE A 48 12.78 -18.96 45.45
C PHE A 48 13.93 -17.97 45.22
N PRO A 49 14.11 -16.97 46.11
CA PRO A 49 15.02 -15.84 45.90
C PRO A 49 16.52 -16.14 46.12
N SER A 50 16.87 -17.37 46.55
CA SER A 50 18.26 -17.73 46.83
C SER A 50 19.16 -17.45 45.62
N TYR A 51 20.20 -16.65 45.81
CA TYR A 51 21.13 -16.23 44.74
C TYR A 51 20.49 -15.48 43.54
N GLY A 52 19.38 -14.74 43.80
CA GLY A 52 18.55 -14.13 42.72
C GLY A 52 19.31 -13.24 41.74
N LEU A 53 20.24 -12.41 42.21
CA LEU A 53 21.03 -11.52 41.35
C LEU A 53 22.01 -12.29 40.46
N VAL A 54 22.67 -13.31 40.99
CA VAL A 54 23.63 -14.14 40.24
C VAL A 54 22.90 -14.94 39.16
N LYS A 55 21.77 -15.56 39.52
CA LYS A 55 20.93 -16.29 38.53
C LYS A 55 20.39 -15.36 37.46
N ALA A 56 19.93 -14.18 37.84
CA ALA A 56 19.43 -13.19 36.87
C ALA A 56 20.55 -12.75 35.90
N PHE A 57 21.73 -12.48 36.41
CA PHE A 57 22.88 -12.09 35.57
C PHE A 57 23.23 -13.16 34.55
N PHE A 58 23.38 -14.41 34.96
CA PHE A 58 23.70 -15.49 34.05
C PHE A 58 22.56 -15.79 33.06
N SER A 59 21.29 -15.69 33.49
CA SER A 59 20.15 -15.86 32.57
C SER A 59 20.10 -14.78 31.49
N VAL A 60 20.34 -13.53 31.86
CA VAL A 60 20.40 -12.40 30.89
C VAL A 60 21.60 -12.55 29.96
N LEU A 61 22.76 -12.90 30.50
CA LEU A 61 23.98 -13.12 29.68
C LEU A 61 23.77 -14.25 28.67
N PHE A 62 23.18 -15.38 29.10
CA PHE A 62 22.87 -16.50 28.22
C PHE A 62 21.84 -16.10 27.14
N TYR A 63 20.79 -15.37 27.53
CA TYR A 63 19.78 -14.87 26.59
C TYR A 63 20.42 -13.98 25.53
N ILE A 64 21.26 -13.03 25.92
CA ILE A 64 21.97 -12.13 25.02
C ILE A 64 22.90 -12.91 24.08
N ALA A 65 23.70 -13.83 24.62
CA ALA A 65 24.61 -14.65 23.83
C ALA A 65 23.85 -15.50 22.81
N TYR A 66 22.75 -16.12 23.21
CA TYR A 66 21.89 -16.90 22.31
C TYR A 66 21.25 -16.02 21.24
N PHE A 67 20.74 -14.84 21.60
CA PHE A 67 20.19 -13.87 20.65
C PHE A 67 21.20 -13.51 19.57
N PHE A 68 22.41 -13.12 19.93
CA PHE A 68 23.45 -12.78 18.96
C PHE A 68 23.90 -13.98 18.10
N SER A 69 23.91 -15.20 18.65
CA SER A 69 24.24 -16.40 17.89
C SER A 69 23.24 -16.71 16.76
N ARG A 70 22.01 -16.20 16.86
CA ARG A 70 20.91 -16.41 15.91
C ARG A 70 20.55 -15.17 15.10
N LEU A 71 21.37 -14.13 15.17
CA LEU A 71 21.09 -12.81 14.59
C LEU A 71 20.59 -12.85 13.12
N PRO A 72 21.19 -13.60 12.18
CA PRO A 72 20.71 -13.64 10.79
C PRO A 72 19.26 -14.16 10.66
N LYS A 73 18.91 -15.21 11.43
CA LYS A 73 17.54 -15.74 11.45
C LYS A 73 16.54 -14.78 12.07
N LEU A 74 16.96 -14.08 13.11
CA LEU A 74 16.13 -13.07 13.78
C LEU A 74 15.92 -11.84 12.90
N GLN A 75 16.92 -11.45 12.12
CA GLN A 75 16.79 -10.39 11.12
C GLN A 75 15.77 -10.77 10.03
N ASN A 76 15.89 -11.98 9.50
CA ASN A 76 14.93 -12.48 8.51
C ASN A 76 13.51 -12.51 9.07
N ALA A 77 13.32 -13.07 10.27
CA ALA A 77 12.03 -13.07 10.96
C ALA A 77 11.47 -11.65 11.19
N PHE A 78 12.32 -10.72 11.61
CA PHE A 78 11.94 -9.32 11.83
C PHE A 78 11.41 -8.68 10.55
N TYR A 79 12.12 -8.83 9.43
CA TYR A 79 11.67 -8.30 8.14
C TYR A 79 10.36 -8.92 7.66
N ILE A 80 10.16 -10.23 7.87
CA ILE A 80 8.90 -10.88 7.51
C ILE A 80 7.76 -10.33 8.37
N LEU A 81 7.96 -10.21 9.69
CA LEU A 81 6.96 -9.65 10.60
C LEU A 81 6.64 -8.20 10.27
N GLU A 82 7.66 -7.38 9.99
CA GLU A 82 7.49 -6.00 9.58
C GLU A 82 6.66 -5.90 8.29
N ASN A 83 6.93 -6.76 7.31
CA ASN A 83 6.15 -6.83 6.08
C ASN A 83 4.68 -7.19 6.32
N LEU A 84 4.39 -8.11 7.24
CA LEU A 84 3.01 -8.45 7.60
C LEU A 84 2.28 -7.28 8.26
N VAL A 85 2.98 -6.52 9.11
CA VAL A 85 2.43 -5.30 9.72
C VAL A 85 2.21 -4.22 8.66
N ILE A 86 3.21 -3.99 7.78
CA ILE A 86 3.12 -3.03 6.68
C ILE A 86 1.95 -3.37 5.76
N GLN A 87 1.75 -4.64 5.43
CA GLN A 87 0.61 -5.08 4.62
C GLN A 87 -0.72 -4.66 5.26
N LYS A 88 -0.91 -4.90 6.56
CA LYS A 88 -2.13 -4.49 7.27
C LYS A 88 -2.30 -2.97 7.33
N ILE A 89 -1.20 -2.24 7.55
CA ILE A 89 -1.18 -0.77 7.54
C ILE A 89 -1.54 -0.24 6.14
N ASN A 90 -0.95 -0.80 5.09
CA ASN A 90 -1.23 -0.39 3.72
C ASN A 90 -2.71 -0.56 3.37
N ILE A 91 -3.32 -1.70 3.77
CA ILE A 91 -4.74 -1.96 3.54
C ILE A 91 -5.62 -0.97 4.33
N TYR A 92 -5.38 -0.83 5.63
CA TYR A 92 -6.26 -0.03 6.50
C TYR A 92 -6.17 1.48 6.27
N TYR A 93 -4.94 1.99 6.05
CA TYR A 93 -4.70 3.41 5.82
C TYR A 93 -4.58 3.77 4.34
N GLU A 94 -4.77 2.80 3.43
CA GLU A 94 -4.66 2.99 1.97
C GLU A 94 -3.30 3.61 1.58
N LEU A 95 -2.22 3.10 2.19
CA LEU A 95 -0.85 3.52 1.97
C LEU A 95 -0.11 2.52 1.09
N GLN A 96 1.04 2.94 0.57
CA GLN A 96 1.96 2.09 -0.20
C GLN A 96 3.36 2.14 0.42
N ILE A 97 3.46 1.68 1.67
CA ILE A 97 4.74 1.54 2.34
C ILE A 97 5.46 0.34 1.72
N PRO A 98 6.71 0.49 1.24
CA PRO A 98 7.46 -0.60 0.61
C PRO A 98 7.82 -1.70 1.61
N PHE A 99 7.89 -2.94 1.13
CA PHE A 99 8.28 -4.12 1.90
C PHE A 99 9.81 -4.30 1.94
N PHE A 100 10.28 -5.03 2.95
CA PHE A 100 11.68 -5.45 3.05
C PHE A 100 11.91 -6.77 2.34
N VAL A 101 13.12 -6.97 1.82
CA VAL A 101 13.53 -8.26 1.26
C VAL A 101 13.74 -9.26 2.39
N ALA A 102 13.03 -10.37 2.35
CA ALA A 102 13.11 -11.43 3.34
C ALA A 102 13.04 -12.82 2.67
N ASP A 103 13.78 -13.78 3.22
CA ASP A 103 13.71 -15.17 2.76
C ASP A 103 12.46 -15.86 3.32
N ARG A 104 11.51 -16.16 2.44
CA ARG A 104 10.26 -16.82 2.80
C ARG A 104 10.40 -18.33 2.97
N SER A 105 11.48 -18.96 2.48
CA SER A 105 11.66 -20.41 2.54
C SER A 105 11.81 -20.94 3.97
N THR A 106 12.34 -20.11 4.88
CA THR A 106 12.54 -20.44 6.30
C THR A 106 11.58 -19.68 7.24
N ALA A 107 10.59 -18.99 6.70
CA ALA A 107 9.74 -18.03 7.42
C ALA A 107 9.13 -18.60 8.71
N GLU A 108 8.44 -19.75 8.66
CA GLU A 108 7.79 -20.33 9.84
C GLU A 108 8.78 -20.62 10.96
N ALA A 109 9.95 -21.17 10.63
CA ALA A 109 10.96 -21.53 11.62
C ALA A 109 11.61 -20.30 12.26
N ASP A 110 11.97 -19.29 11.45
CA ASP A 110 12.64 -18.09 11.90
C ASP A 110 11.69 -17.21 12.73
N ILE A 111 10.44 -17.07 12.29
CA ILE A 111 9.40 -16.33 13.04
C ILE A 111 9.07 -17.04 14.35
N THR A 112 8.93 -18.36 14.34
CA THR A 112 8.70 -19.12 15.57
C THR A 112 9.82 -18.90 16.59
N LEU A 113 11.08 -18.93 16.14
CA LEU A 113 12.24 -18.64 16.98
C LEU A 113 12.18 -17.19 17.54
N PHE A 114 11.87 -16.21 16.69
CA PHE A 114 11.76 -14.81 17.10
C PHE A 114 10.67 -14.61 18.15
N LEU A 115 9.49 -15.19 17.95
CA LEU A 115 8.38 -15.09 18.91
C LEU A 115 8.70 -15.80 20.23
N ILE A 116 9.37 -16.95 20.21
CA ILE A 116 9.82 -17.60 21.44
C ILE A 116 10.78 -16.69 22.23
N LEU A 117 11.74 -16.06 21.54
CA LEU A 117 12.64 -15.11 22.19
C LEU A 117 11.92 -13.88 22.72
N LEU A 118 10.89 -13.39 22.04
CA LEU A 118 10.04 -12.29 22.53
C LEU A 118 9.22 -12.70 23.76
N ILE A 119 8.72 -13.92 23.82
CA ILE A 119 7.92 -14.46 24.92
C ILE A 119 8.75 -14.64 26.20
N ILE A 120 10.04 -14.94 26.12
CA ILE A 120 10.91 -15.12 27.29
C ILE A 120 10.88 -13.89 28.22
N PRO A 121 11.21 -12.66 27.80
CA PRO A 121 11.14 -11.49 28.66
C PRO A 121 9.70 -11.15 29.10
N VAL A 122 8.69 -11.40 28.26
CA VAL A 122 7.28 -11.18 28.63
C VAL A 122 6.85 -12.12 29.76
N THR A 123 7.19 -13.41 29.70
CA THR A 123 6.90 -14.38 30.76
C THR A 123 7.68 -14.08 32.04
N ALA A 124 8.94 -13.64 31.94
CA ALA A 124 9.73 -13.22 33.09
C ALA A 124 9.11 -11.99 33.78
N LEU A 125 8.73 -10.97 33.00
CA LEU A 125 8.10 -9.75 33.51
C LEU A 125 6.76 -10.07 34.19
N ASN A 126 5.91 -10.86 33.54
CA ASN A 126 4.60 -11.22 34.06
C ASN A 126 4.73 -12.07 35.35
N SER A 127 5.66 -13.02 35.36
CA SER A 127 5.97 -13.80 36.57
C SER A 127 6.49 -12.91 37.72
N ALA A 128 7.35 -11.94 37.45
CA ALA A 128 7.83 -10.98 38.45
C ALA A 128 6.68 -10.12 39.00
N ALA A 129 5.76 -9.70 38.16
CA ALA A 129 4.58 -8.93 38.54
C ALA A 129 3.67 -9.74 39.50
N PHE A 130 3.36 -10.98 39.17
CA PHE A 130 2.47 -11.82 39.97
C PHE A 130 3.12 -12.36 41.25
N VAL A 131 4.38 -12.78 41.20
CA VAL A 131 5.07 -13.40 42.35
C VAL A 131 5.68 -12.38 43.30
N ARG A 132 6.37 -11.38 42.75
CA ARG A 132 7.09 -10.35 43.51
C ARG A 132 6.32 -9.06 43.66
N ARG A 133 5.18 -8.92 42.97
CA ARG A 133 4.36 -7.70 42.92
C ARG A 133 5.15 -6.45 42.51
N ARG A 134 6.19 -6.66 41.72
CA ARG A 134 7.04 -5.60 41.17
C ARG A 134 6.80 -5.48 39.66
N LEU A 135 7.00 -4.28 39.14
CA LEU A 135 6.87 -4.01 37.71
C LEU A 135 5.45 -4.25 37.14
N CYS A 136 4.40 -4.27 38.00
CA CYS A 136 3.02 -4.51 37.58
C CYS A 136 2.57 -3.53 36.49
N ASN A 137 2.96 -2.25 36.57
CA ASN A 137 2.61 -1.24 35.58
C ASN A 137 3.27 -1.51 34.21
N ILE A 138 4.52 -2.01 34.23
CA ILE A 138 5.22 -2.36 32.99
C ILE A 138 4.60 -3.62 32.38
N ALA A 139 4.29 -4.63 33.19
CA ALA A 139 3.59 -5.84 32.74
C ALA A 139 2.22 -5.49 32.13
N PHE A 140 1.47 -4.58 32.76
CA PHE A 140 0.20 -4.07 32.24
C PHE A 140 0.36 -3.44 30.86
N ILE A 141 1.35 -2.53 30.70
CA ILE A 141 1.62 -1.87 29.40
C ILE A 141 2.02 -2.90 28.33
N VAL A 142 2.89 -3.85 28.67
CA VAL A 142 3.35 -4.87 27.70
C VAL A 142 2.21 -5.78 27.27
N LEU A 143 1.34 -6.23 28.19
CA LEU A 143 0.23 -7.12 27.84
C LEU A 143 -0.88 -6.44 27.04
N ILE A 144 -1.10 -5.13 27.21
CA ILE A 144 -2.09 -4.41 26.42
C ILE A 144 -1.58 -4.03 25.01
N LEU A 145 -0.27 -4.03 24.81
CA LEU A 145 0.35 -3.55 23.56
C LEU A 145 -0.18 -4.25 22.29
N PRO A 146 -0.32 -5.60 22.23
CA PRO A 146 -0.89 -6.27 21.05
C PRO A 146 -2.33 -5.87 20.77
N VAL A 147 -3.13 -5.63 21.81
CA VAL A 147 -4.52 -5.18 21.67
C VAL A 147 -4.56 -3.78 21.04
N VAL A 148 -3.77 -2.85 21.58
CA VAL A 148 -3.67 -1.49 21.05
C VAL A 148 -3.16 -1.50 19.61
N ALA A 149 -2.13 -2.30 19.31
CA ALA A 149 -1.59 -2.44 17.97
C ALA A 149 -2.64 -2.96 16.97
N SER A 150 -3.43 -3.97 17.36
CA SER A 150 -4.50 -4.52 16.51
C SER A 150 -5.59 -3.47 16.24
N PHE A 151 -6.08 -2.79 17.27
CA PHE A 151 -7.10 -1.76 17.10
C PHE A 151 -6.61 -0.57 16.28
N SER A 152 -5.34 -0.20 16.37
CA SER A 152 -4.78 0.92 15.59
C SER A 152 -4.82 0.71 14.08
N ILE A 153 -4.89 -0.54 13.64
CA ILE A 153 -4.99 -0.93 12.23
C ILE A 153 -6.37 -1.52 11.87
N GLY A 154 -7.39 -1.23 12.68
CA GLY A 154 -8.77 -1.65 12.43
C GLY A 154 -9.03 -3.15 12.59
N ILE A 155 -8.12 -3.91 13.19
CA ILE A 155 -8.31 -5.34 13.43
C ILE A 155 -8.83 -5.55 14.84
N ILE A 156 -9.95 -6.26 14.97
CA ILE A 156 -10.54 -6.66 16.25
C ILE A 156 -10.07 -8.09 16.56
N PRO A 157 -9.22 -8.30 17.58
CA PRO A 157 -8.83 -9.65 18.00
C PRO A 157 -10.03 -10.50 18.44
N ALA A 158 -9.88 -11.82 18.40
CA ALA A 158 -10.94 -12.71 18.85
C ALA A 158 -11.37 -12.43 20.30
N GLU A 159 -12.68 -12.44 20.53
CA GLU A 159 -13.30 -12.02 21.80
C GLU A 159 -12.74 -12.74 23.01
N LEU A 160 -12.46 -14.04 22.86
CA LEU A 160 -11.89 -14.85 23.94
C LEU A 160 -10.58 -14.26 24.47
N TYR A 161 -9.68 -13.85 23.58
CA TYR A 161 -8.38 -13.29 23.98
C TYR A 161 -8.52 -11.91 24.60
N LEU A 162 -9.46 -11.09 24.07
CA LEU A 162 -9.76 -9.77 24.67
C LEU A 162 -10.30 -9.92 26.08
N ILE A 163 -11.23 -10.84 26.30
CA ILE A 163 -11.82 -11.10 27.62
C ILE A 163 -10.74 -11.56 28.62
N ILE A 164 -9.94 -12.55 28.25
CA ILE A 164 -8.88 -13.07 29.14
C ILE A 164 -7.85 -11.98 29.44
N THR A 165 -7.42 -11.21 28.44
CA THR A 165 -6.49 -10.09 28.63
C THR A 165 -7.08 -9.04 29.56
N LEU A 166 -8.35 -8.66 29.40
CA LEU A 166 -9.05 -7.72 30.29
C LEU A 166 -9.07 -8.23 31.74
N LEU A 167 -9.42 -9.51 31.94
CA LEU A 167 -9.42 -10.13 33.27
C LEU A 167 -8.03 -10.09 33.91
N GLU A 168 -6.99 -10.39 33.17
CA GLU A 168 -5.61 -10.35 33.66
C GLU A 168 -5.16 -8.93 34.01
N LEU A 169 -5.47 -7.93 33.17
CA LEU A 169 -5.17 -6.52 33.47
C LEU A 169 -5.86 -6.02 34.73
N ILE A 170 -7.12 -6.41 34.96
CA ILE A 170 -7.84 -6.10 36.19
C ILE A 170 -7.16 -6.79 37.40
N PHE A 171 -6.72 -8.04 37.23
CA PHE A 171 -6.05 -8.78 38.27
C PHE A 171 -4.69 -8.16 38.64
N LEU A 172 -3.89 -7.77 37.67
CA LEU A 172 -2.62 -7.04 37.85
C LEU A 172 -2.82 -5.69 38.55
N SER A 173 -3.83 -4.92 38.15
CA SER A 173 -4.13 -3.61 38.78
C SER A 173 -4.49 -3.75 40.26
N LYS A 174 -5.17 -4.83 40.62
CA LYS A 174 -5.51 -5.13 42.02
C LYS A 174 -4.31 -5.57 42.84
N ILE A 175 -3.42 -6.39 42.31
CA ILE A 175 -2.17 -6.76 42.99
C ILE A 175 -1.36 -5.51 43.31
N HIS A 176 -1.30 -4.55 42.40
CA HIS A 176 -0.59 -3.28 42.59
C HIS A 176 -1.22 -2.42 43.71
N SER A 177 -2.55 -2.32 43.76
CA SER A 177 -3.28 -1.51 44.73
C SER A 177 -3.14 -2.03 46.16
N VAL A 178 -3.09 -3.36 46.34
CA VAL A 178 -2.97 -3.99 47.68
C VAL A 178 -1.60 -3.78 48.32
N ASP A 179 -0.53 -3.70 47.53
CA ASP A 179 0.82 -3.45 48.08
C ASP A 179 0.98 -2.05 48.71
N HIS A 180 0.21 -1.07 48.22
CA HIS A 180 0.24 0.28 48.80
C HIS A 180 -0.41 0.37 50.17
N ILE A 181 -1.32 -0.56 50.50
CA ILE A 181 -2.12 -0.57 51.77
C ILE A 181 -1.56 -1.53 52.83
N ARG A 182 -0.59 -2.38 52.46
CA ARG A 182 -0.19 -3.60 53.17
C ARG A 182 0.55 -3.44 54.49
N LYS A 183 0.70 -2.23 55.07
CA LYS A 183 1.52 -2.11 56.30
C LYS A 183 0.91 -2.72 57.57
N ASN A 184 -0.39 -3.07 57.65
CA ASN A 184 -0.98 -3.50 58.92
C ASN A 184 -2.06 -4.61 58.98
N LYS A 185 -2.60 -5.18 57.87
CA LYS A 185 -3.64 -6.26 57.93
C LYS A 185 -3.73 -7.07 56.62
N ALA A 186 -2.78 -7.96 56.37
CA ALA A 186 -2.63 -8.64 55.06
C ALA A 186 -3.80 -9.56 54.66
N ASP A 187 -4.30 -10.43 55.53
CA ASP A 187 -5.23 -11.51 55.13
C ASP A 187 -6.67 -11.04 54.83
N PHE A 188 -7.13 -9.99 55.51
CA PHE A 188 -8.47 -9.44 55.29
C PHE A 188 -8.57 -8.71 53.96
N TYR A 189 -7.56 -7.92 53.61
CA TYR A 189 -7.51 -7.16 52.38
C TYR A 189 -7.32 -8.05 51.14
N ASP A 190 -6.60 -9.16 51.23
CA ASP A 190 -6.45 -10.12 50.14
C ASP A 190 -7.80 -10.77 49.73
N ARG A 191 -8.64 -11.14 50.71
CA ARG A 191 -9.98 -11.72 50.45
C ARG A 191 -10.97 -10.69 49.89
N VAL A 192 -10.98 -9.49 50.43
CA VAL A 192 -11.84 -8.40 49.95
C VAL A 192 -11.37 -7.93 48.55
N GLY A 193 -10.07 -7.79 48.35
CA GLY A 193 -9.49 -7.44 47.04
C GLY A 193 -9.86 -8.44 45.95
N MET A 194 -9.82 -9.74 46.26
CA MET A 194 -10.22 -10.78 45.29
C MET A 194 -11.72 -10.71 44.94
N LYS A 195 -12.59 -10.51 45.93
CA LYS A 195 -14.03 -10.33 45.68
C LYS A 195 -14.31 -9.11 44.82
N VAL A 196 -13.67 -7.97 45.08
CA VAL A 196 -13.81 -6.74 44.30
C VAL A 196 -13.28 -6.94 42.87
N ALA A 197 -12.15 -7.64 42.68
CA ALA A 197 -11.63 -7.96 41.38
C ALA A 197 -12.61 -8.82 40.56
N ILE A 198 -13.16 -9.89 41.18
CA ILE A 198 -14.16 -10.75 40.52
C ILE A 198 -15.41 -9.95 40.14
N THR A 199 -15.90 -9.07 41.05
CA THR A 199 -17.06 -8.23 40.75
C THR A 199 -16.80 -7.25 39.60
N LEU A 200 -15.63 -6.59 39.58
CA LEU A 200 -15.23 -5.70 38.48
C LEU A 200 -15.08 -6.45 37.16
N CYS A 201 -14.51 -7.67 37.20
CA CYS A 201 -14.46 -8.53 36.02
C CYS A 201 -15.87 -8.85 35.49
N GLY A 202 -16.80 -9.21 36.38
CA GLY A 202 -18.19 -9.47 35.99
C GLY A 202 -18.88 -8.24 35.39
N ILE A 203 -18.69 -7.07 35.99
CA ILE A 203 -19.23 -5.80 35.46
C ILE A 203 -18.59 -5.47 34.08
N SER A 204 -17.27 -5.61 33.95
CA SER A 204 -16.57 -5.32 32.68
C SER A 204 -17.01 -6.26 31.56
N LEU A 205 -17.22 -7.54 31.86
CA LEU A 205 -17.77 -8.50 30.90
C LEU A 205 -19.20 -8.13 30.48
N MET A 206 -20.03 -7.77 31.46
CA MET A 206 -21.41 -7.33 31.17
C MET A 206 -21.41 -6.08 30.26
N VAL A 207 -20.59 -5.09 30.57
CA VAL A 207 -20.45 -3.88 29.76
C VAL A 207 -19.93 -4.23 28.36
N PHE A 208 -18.95 -5.11 28.23
CA PHE A 208 -18.42 -5.56 26.94
C PHE A 208 -19.52 -6.18 26.08
N PHE A 209 -20.29 -7.12 26.61
CA PHE A 209 -21.39 -7.76 25.87
C PHE A 209 -22.54 -6.80 25.52
N LEU A 210 -22.84 -5.84 26.41
CA LEU A 210 -23.84 -4.81 26.13
C LEU A 210 -23.36 -3.87 25.01
N MET A 211 -22.10 -3.42 25.07
CA MET A 211 -21.54 -2.55 24.03
C MET A 211 -21.50 -3.24 22.66
N LYS A 212 -21.18 -4.54 22.62
CA LYS A 212 -21.20 -5.32 21.39
C LYS A 212 -22.59 -5.38 20.73
N GLN A 213 -23.66 -5.36 21.52
CA GLN A 213 -25.04 -5.35 20.98
C GLN A 213 -25.48 -3.97 20.49
N VAL A 214 -24.88 -2.90 20.99
CA VAL A 214 -25.30 -1.51 20.72
C VAL A 214 -24.46 -0.85 19.64
N VAL A 215 -23.18 -1.20 19.52
CA VAL A 215 -22.22 -0.55 18.59
C VAL A 215 -21.73 -1.54 17.54
N THR A 216 -22.11 -1.31 16.29
CA THR A 216 -21.54 -2.06 15.17
C THR A 216 -20.19 -1.49 14.74
N PRO A 217 -19.33 -2.28 14.05
CA PRO A 217 -18.06 -1.77 13.52
C PRO A 217 -18.22 -0.53 12.65
N GLU A 218 -19.24 -0.48 11.82
CA GLU A 218 -19.53 0.66 10.93
C GLU A 218 -19.91 1.92 11.74
N GLN A 219 -20.66 1.77 12.81
CA GLN A 219 -21.01 2.87 13.71
C GLN A 219 -19.79 3.40 14.46
N TYR A 220 -18.85 2.53 14.83
CA TYR A 220 -17.61 2.93 15.47
C TYR A 220 -16.73 3.74 14.52
N GLU A 221 -16.58 3.30 13.27
CA GLU A 221 -15.82 4.02 12.24
C GLU A 221 -16.48 5.36 11.83
N ALA A 222 -17.80 5.49 11.99
CA ALA A 222 -18.55 6.72 11.71
C ALA A 222 -18.30 7.83 12.74
N ILE A 223 -17.72 7.55 13.90
CA ILE A 223 -17.44 8.55 14.95
C ILE A 223 -16.40 9.57 14.47
N ASP A 224 -16.72 10.85 14.48
CA ASP A 224 -15.84 11.91 14.00
C ASP A 224 -14.45 11.94 14.67
N GLY A 225 -14.37 11.57 15.93
CA GLY A 225 -13.10 11.43 16.64
C GLY A 225 -12.21 10.32 16.08
N VAL A 226 -12.81 9.19 15.66
CA VAL A 226 -12.10 8.06 15.05
C VAL A 226 -11.62 8.42 13.65
N LYS A 227 -12.48 9.06 12.85
CA LYS A 227 -12.10 9.58 11.51
C LYS A 227 -10.94 10.56 11.59
N THR A 228 -11.02 11.53 12.52
CA THR A 228 -9.96 12.52 12.72
C THR A 228 -8.65 11.86 13.19
N ALA A 229 -8.72 10.87 14.07
CA ALA A 229 -7.55 10.11 14.49
C ALA A 229 -6.94 9.32 13.33
N LYS A 230 -7.76 8.67 12.51
CA LYS A 230 -7.32 7.91 11.32
C LYS A 230 -6.56 8.82 10.34
N VAL A 231 -7.11 9.99 10.01
CA VAL A 231 -6.46 10.98 9.13
C VAL A 231 -5.13 11.48 9.70
N LYS A 232 -5.06 11.76 11.02
CA LYS A 232 -3.81 12.20 11.67
C LYS A 232 -2.75 11.11 11.67
N ILE A 233 -3.13 9.85 11.93
CA ILE A 233 -2.22 8.71 11.88
C ILE A 233 -1.75 8.46 10.44
N GLN A 234 -2.65 8.57 9.47
CA GLN A 234 -2.31 8.47 8.05
C GLN A 234 -1.28 9.54 7.63
N ALA A 235 -1.51 10.80 7.99
CA ALA A 235 -0.55 11.88 7.74
C ALA A 235 0.80 11.64 8.43
N PHE A 236 0.78 11.21 9.70
CA PHE A 236 1.99 10.85 10.43
C PHE A 236 2.76 9.70 9.75
N LEU A 237 2.07 8.65 9.30
CA LEU A 237 2.70 7.51 8.61
C LEU A 237 3.25 7.88 7.23
N LEU A 238 2.67 8.86 6.55
CA LEU A 238 3.18 9.41 5.28
C LEU A 238 4.47 10.22 5.49
N ASP A 239 4.52 11.03 6.56
CA ASP A 239 5.71 11.80 6.92
C ASP A 239 6.77 10.94 7.61
N PHE A 240 6.33 9.90 8.33
CA PHE A 240 7.19 9.01 9.10
C PHE A 240 7.86 8.00 8.16
N SER A 241 9.07 8.32 7.75
CA SER A 241 9.93 7.33 7.11
C SER A 241 10.35 6.30 8.15
N LEU A 242 9.91 5.04 8.01
CA LEU A 242 10.42 3.91 8.82
C LEU A 242 11.97 3.80 8.76
N ASN A 243 12.60 4.44 7.76
CA ASN A 243 14.05 4.61 7.70
C ASN A 243 14.65 5.35 8.90
N ASP A 244 13.90 6.27 9.51
CA ASP A 244 14.42 7.07 10.62
C ASP A 244 14.49 6.24 11.91
N VAL A 245 13.64 5.24 12.06
CA VAL A 245 13.69 4.31 13.19
C VAL A 245 14.78 3.26 13.00
N THR A 246 14.89 2.67 11.80
CA THR A 246 15.92 1.67 11.51
C THR A 246 17.31 2.28 11.43
N SER A 247 17.45 3.54 10.99
CA SER A 247 18.71 4.27 11.00
C SER A 247 19.17 4.64 12.42
N SER A 248 18.27 4.80 13.37
CA SER A 248 18.58 5.05 14.79
C SER A 248 19.15 3.82 15.50
N PHE A 249 18.88 2.62 15.00
CA PHE A 249 19.55 1.36 15.41
C PHE A 249 20.82 1.07 14.59
N GLY A 250 21.33 2.02 13.88
CA GLY A 250 22.17 2.07 12.69
C GLY A 250 23.65 1.72 12.81
N ASN A 251 24.06 0.79 13.68
CA ASN A 251 25.39 0.17 13.58
C ASN A 251 25.35 -1.37 13.45
N LEU A 252 24.16 -1.93 13.36
CA LEU A 252 23.98 -3.29 12.91
C LEU A 252 23.77 -3.20 11.39
N ASN A 253 24.66 -3.76 10.58
CA ASN A 253 24.56 -3.81 9.12
C ASN A 253 23.29 -4.58 8.70
N PHE A 254 22.14 -3.96 8.88
CA PHE A 254 20.88 -4.44 8.33
C PHE A 254 20.91 -4.15 6.83
N ARG A 255 20.82 -5.17 6.04
CA ARG A 255 20.72 -5.06 4.58
C ARG A 255 19.36 -4.43 4.26
N ASN A 256 19.35 -3.12 4.02
CA ASN A 256 18.13 -2.33 3.74
C ASN A 256 17.71 -2.46 2.27
N GLU A 257 17.43 -3.66 1.82
CA GLU A 257 16.76 -3.83 0.52
C GLU A 257 15.26 -3.64 0.70
N LYS A 258 14.64 -2.80 -0.13
CA LYS A 258 13.20 -2.51 -0.11
C LYS A 258 12.54 -3.02 -1.37
N ILE A 259 11.36 -3.63 -1.20
CA ILE A 259 10.53 -4.14 -2.30
C ILE A 259 9.28 -3.27 -2.36
N ALA A 260 8.93 -2.80 -3.56
CA ALA A 260 7.62 -2.19 -3.76
C ALA A 260 6.52 -3.25 -3.60
N PRO A 261 5.42 -2.95 -2.86
CA PRO A 261 4.20 -3.73 -3.01
C PRO A 261 3.78 -3.64 -4.48
N GLY A 262 3.26 -4.72 -5.06
CA GLY A 262 2.66 -4.67 -6.38
C GLY A 262 1.58 -3.57 -6.40
N GLY A 263 1.49 -2.78 -7.49
CA GLY A 263 0.51 -1.72 -7.62
C GLY A 263 1.13 -0.33 -7.81
N LEU A 264 0.31 0.69 -7.59
CA LEU A 264 0.67 2.10 -7.81
C LEU A 264 1.63 2.61 -6.76
N SER A 265 2.72 3.25 -7.19
CA SER A 265 3.64 3.98 -6.29
C SER A 265 3.20 5.43 -6.04
N GLY A 266 2.17 5.90 -6.75
CA GLY A 266 1.73 7.29 -6.76
C GLY A 266 2.82 8.23 -7.28
N GLY A 267 3.57 7.77 -8.27
CA GLY A 267 4.65 8.50 -8.93
C GLY A 267 5.99 8.49 -8.20
N ARG A 268 6.15 7.79 -7.08
CA ARG A 268 7.42 7.74 -6.34
C ARG A 268 8.42 6.79 -7.00
N LEU A 269 9.61 7.29 -7.28
CA LEU A 269 10.68 6.57 -7.95
C LEU A 269 11.89 6.35 -7.03
N GLY A 270 12.71 5.35 -7.32
CA GLY A 270 14.02 5.15 -6.70
C GLY A 270 14.03 4.79 -5.20
N LYS A 271 12.88 4.58 -4.58
CA LYS A 271 12.78 4.19 -3.16
C LYS A 271 12.88 2.69 -2.92
N VAL A 272 12.85 1.90 -3.97
CA VAL A 272 12.86 0.44 -3.90
C VAL A 272 14.06 -0.12 -4.65
N ASP A 273 14.75 -1.05 -4.02
CA ASP A 273 15.93 -1.70 -4.58
C ASP A 273 15.55 -2.89 -5.46
N ARG A 274 14.33 -3.39 -5.27
CA ARG A 274 13.80 -4.57 -5.96
C ARG A 274 12.27 -4.54 -6.00
N VAL A 275 11.70 -4.99 -7.10
CA VAL A 275 10.25 -5.30 -7.24
C VAL A 275 10.06 -6.80 -7.09
N SER A 276 9.04 -7.24 -6.38
CA SER A 276 8.66 -8.66 -6.33
C SER A 276 7.16 -8.81 -6.49
N TYR A 277 6.76 -9.83 -7.20
CA TYR A 277 5.37 -10.24 -7.27
C TYR A 277 4.95 -10.90 -5.95
N THR A 278 3.82 -10.47 -5.40
CA THR A 278 3.32 -10.95 -4.11
C THR A 278 2.30 -12.08 -4.25
N ASN A 279 1.85 -12.41 -5.45
CA ASN A 279 0.71 -13.28 -5.74
C ASN A 279 -0.57 -12.86 -5.00
N THR A 280 -0.76 -11.55 -4.81
CA THR A 280 -1.93 -10.97 -4.17
C THR A 280 -2.86 -10.48 -5.27
N GLU A 281 -4.13 -10.84 -5.21
CA GLU A 281 -5.15 -10.28 -6.08
C GLU A 281 -5.38 -8.81 -5.70
N HIS A 282 -5.14 -7.90 -6.63
CA HIS A 282 -5.31 -6.46 -6.39
C HIS A 282 -6.68 -5.96 -6.85
N LEU A 283 -7.09 -6.41 -8.04
CA LEU A 283 -8.37 -6.07 -8.67
C LEU A 283 -8.98 -7.34 -9.23
N ARG A 284 -10.31 -7.40 -9.21
CA ARG A 284 -11.08 -8.35 -10.00
C ARG A 284 -11.86 -7.57 -11.05
N ILE A 285 -11.71 -7.94 -12.32
CA ILE A 285 -12.39 -7.27 -13.42
C ILE A 285 -13.29 -8.23 -14.20
N THR A 286 -14.41 -7.69 -14.66
CA THR A 286 -15.30 -8.36 -15.62
C THR A 286 -15.48 -7.42 -16.80
N ALA A 287 -15.10 -7.84 -18.01
CA ALA A 287 -15.15 -7.02 -19.20
C ALA A 287 -15.38 -7.86 -20.46
N PRO A 288 -15.96 -7.31 -21.54
CA PRO A 288 -15.99 -7.97 -22.81
C PRO A 288 -14.58 -8.18 -23.35
N LEU A 289 -14.38 -9.29 -24.05
CA LEU A 289 -13.11 -9.62 -24.69
C LEU A 289 -12.96 -8.82 -25.99
N PRO A 290 -11.85 -8.07 -26.14
CA PRO A 290 -11.50 -7.46 -27.41
C PRO A 290 -11.18 -8.50 -28.47
N SER A 291 -11.54 -8.24 -29.74
CA SER A 291 -11.33 -9.18 -30.85
C SER A 291 -9.86 -9.26 -31.31
N ALA A 292 -9.14 -8.14 -31.28
CA ALA A 292 -7.70 -8.04 -31.59
C ALA A 292 -6.90 -7.86 -30.30
N TYR A 293 -6.67 -8.95 -29.61
CA TYR A 293 -6.34 -8.93 -28.22
C TYR A 293 -4.85 -8.65 -27.90
N GLU A 294 -4.56 -7.50 -27.32
CA GLU A 294 -3.25 -7.16 -26.73
C GLU A 294 -3.28 -7.03 -25.18
N GLY A 295 -4.44 -7.03 -24.56
CA GLY A 295 -4.66 -6.86 -23.10
C GLY A 295 -5.54 -5.65 -22.77
N ILE A 296 -5.97 -5.59 -21.51
CA ILE A 296 -6.73 -4.45 -20.96
C ILE A 296 -5.80 -3.66 -20.06
N TYR A 297 -5.58 -2.38 -20.39
CA TYR A 297 -4.79 -1.46 -19.58
C TYR A 297 -5.70 -0.57 -18.76
N LEU A 298 -5.58 -0.64 -17.44
CA LEU A 298 -6.34 0.16 -16.48
C LEU A 298 -5.46 1.27 -15.91
N LYS A 299 -5.75 2.50 -16.30
CA LYS A 299 -5.06 3.69 -15.85
C LYS A 299 -5.54 4.07 -14.44
N GLY A 300 -4.61 4.23 -13.50
CA GLY A 300 -4.88 4.72 -12.14
C GLY A 300 -4.26 6.10 -11.89
N PHE A 301 -3.01 6.16 -11.48
CA PHE A 301 -2.28 7.42 -11.27
C PHE A 301 -1.67 7.96 -12.56
N VAL A 302 -1.69 9.28 -12.73
CA VAL A 302 -1.00 9.98 -13.82
C VAL A 302 -0.15 11.10 -13.26
N GLY A 303 1.15 11.05 -13.54
CA GLY A 303 2.13 12.07 -13.17
C GLY A 303 2.46 12.99 -14.37
N SER A 304 2.49 14.28 -14.12
CA SER A 304 2.79 15.28 -15.14
C SER A 304 4.09 16.06 -14.90
N VAL A 305 4.53 16.18 -13.64
CA VAL A 305 5.75 16.92 -13.26
C VAL A 305 6.80 15.97 -12.76
N TYR A 306 7.92 15.88 -13.47
CA TYR A 306 9.08 15.08 -13.03
C TYR A 306 9.98 15.88 -12.08
N THR A 307 10.41 15.28 -10.97
CA THR A 307 11.17 15.93 -9.91
C THR A 307 12.57 15.33 -9.70
N GLY A 308 13.04 14.44 -10.58
CA GLY A 308 14.31 13.72 -10.45
C GLY A 308 14.19 12.36 -9.74
N ASN A 309 13.22 12.20 -8.85
CA ASN A 309 12.95 10.94 -8.13
C ASN A 309 11.47 10.67 -7.87
N SER A 310 10.58 11.47 -8.48
CA SER A 310 9.13 11.24 -8.48
C SER A 310 8.47 11.89 -9.70
N TRP A 311 7.23 11.46 -9.93
CA TRP A 311 6.28 12.11 -10.81
C TRP A 311 5.15 12.70 -9.97
N ASP A 312 5.07 14.02 -9.89
CA ASP A 312 3.98 14.71 -9.20
C ASP A 312 2.78 14.91 -10.15
N LYS A 313 1.58 15.07 -9.58
CA LYS A 313 0.35 15.27 -10.35
C LYS A 313 0.42 16.52 -11.22
N SER A 314 0.54 17.68 -10.57
CA SER A 314 0.59 18.98 -11.23
C SER A 314 1.24 20.02 -10.33
N ASN A 315 1.83 21.06 -10.93
CA ASN A 315 2.32 22.24 -10.23
C ASN A 315 1.31 23.42 -10.32
N LYS A 316 1.66 24.54 -9.68
CA LYS A 316 0.79 25.72 -9.66
C LYS A 316 0.58 26.34 -11.05
N ASP A 317 1.61 26.33 -11.90
CA ASP A 317 1.54 26.87 -13.27
C ASP A 317 0.55 26.05 -14.12
N MET A 318 0.66 24.73 -14.08
CA MET A 318 -0.25 23.81 -14.78
C MET A 318 -1.69 23.99 -14.32
N LYS A 319 -1.94 24.15 -13.01
CA LYS A 319 -3.28 24.42 -12.47
C LYS A 319 -3.85 25.72 -13.03
N ASN A 320 -3.07 26.79 -13.07
CA ASN A 320 -3.49 28.07 -13.62
C ASN A 320 -3.81 27.95 -15.13
N LYS A 321 -2.97 27.24 -15.89
CA LYS A 321 -3.20 26.99 -17.33
C LYS A 321 -4.46 26.18 -17.58
N TYR A 322 -4.70 25.16 -16.72
CA TYR A 322 -5.92 24.36 -16.81
C TYR A 322 -7.18 25.18 -16.51
N HIS A 323 -7.17 26.05 -15.50
CA HIS A 323 -8.27 26.99 -15.24
C HIS A 323 -8.49 27.94 -16.41
N ALA A 324 -7.43 28.50 -16.99
CA ALA A 324 -7.54 29.35 -18.17
C ALA A 324 -8.09 28.60 -19.40
N LEU A 325 -7.80 27.32 -19.54
CA LEU A 325 -8.42 26.46 -20.55
C LEU A 325 -9.92 26.29 -20.29
N GLN A 326 -10.32 25.99 -19.05
CA GLN A 326 -11.72 25.80 -18.67
C GLN A 326 -12.55 27.07 -18.90
N GLU A 327 -12.00 28.27 -18.64
CA GLU A 327 -12.66 29.55 -18.92
C GLU A 327 -12.96 29.77 -20.41
N LYS A 328 -12.15 29.21 -21.29
CA LYS A 328 -12.34 29.28 -22.74
C LYS A 328 -13.31 28.23 -23.29
N MET A 329 -13.60 27.20 -22.47
CA MET A 329 -14.53 26.13 -22.82
C MET A 329 -15.91 26.43 -22.24
N PRO A 330 -17.01 26.29 -23.00
CA PRO A 330 -18.35 26.48 -22.46
C PRO A 330 -18.63 25.50 -21.31
N LEU A 331 -19.22 26.02 -20.24
CA LEU A 331 -19.59 25.25 -19.06
C LEU A 331 -20.61 24.16 -19.43
N GLY A 332 -20.28 22.91 -19.17
CA GLY A 332 -21.22 21.79 -19.06
C GLY A 332 -21.29 20.82 -20.25
N GLU A 333 -20.76 21.16 -21.43
CA GLU A 333 -20.85 20.28 -22.60
C GLU A 333 -19.56 19.54 -22.95
N PHE A 334 -18.40 19.97 -22.40
CA PHE A 334 -17.12 19.43 -22.80
C PHE A 334 -16.11 19.34 -21.64
N SER A 335 -15.67 18.12 -21.34
CA SER A 335 -14.57 17.86 -20.40
C SER A 335 -13.41 17.23 -21.12
N PRO A 336 -12.15 17.67 -20.91
CA PRO A 336 -10.98 16.97 -21.48
C PRO A 336 -10.96 15.49 -21.18
N MET A 337 -11.48 15.05 -20.03
CA MET A 337 -11.57 13.64 -19.66
C MET A 337 -12.55 12.85 -20.54
N ASN A 338 -13.61 13.48 -21.04
CA ASN A 338 -14.66 12.85 -21.86
C ASN A 338 -14.48 13.11 -23.36
N GLN A 339 -13.43 13.83 -23.76
CA GLN A 339 -13.24 14.27 -25.14
C GLN A 339 -13.30 13.13 -26.14
N VAL A 340 -12.58 12.04 -25.88
CA VAL A 340 -12.50 10.90 -26.79
C VAL A 340 -13.82 10.13 -26.83
N SER A 341 -14.47 9.90 -25.69
CA SER A 341 -15.77 9.23 -25.65
C SER A 341 -16.86 10.04 -26.37
N MET A 342 -16.88 11.36 -26.19
CA MET A 342 -17.79 12.24 -26.91
C MET A 342 -17.56 12.23 -28.43
N LEU A 343 -16.29 12.19 -28.86
CA LEU A 343 -15.95 12.06 -30.26
C LEU A 343 -16.46 10.74 -30.83
N LEU A 344 -16.20 9.63 -30.17
CA LEU A 344 -16.64 8.29 -30.58
C LEU A 344 -18.16 8.16 -30.62
N ASP A 345 -18.89 8.75 -29.65
CA ASP A 345 -20.36 8.80 -29.69
C ASP A 345 -20.88 9.55 -30.92
N GLN A 346 -20.26 10.66 -31.25
CA GLN A 346 -20.67 11.43 -32.47
C GLN A 346 -20.30 10.72 -33.77
N MET A 347 -19.20 9.97 -33.78
CA MET A 347 -18.82 9.15 -34.95
C MET A 347 -19.77 7.99 -35.17
N GLU A 348 -20.29 7.37 -34.11
CA GLU A 348 -21.30 6.33 -34.23
C GLU A 348 -22.58 6.85 -34.89
N ASP A 349 -23.03 8.04 -34.47
CA ASP A 349 -24.18 8.73 -35.08
C ASP A 349 -23.95 9.07 -36.57
N LEU A 350 -22.69 9.38 -36.94
CA LEU A 350 -22.30 9.71 -38.29
C LEU A 350 -22.05 8.48 -39.16
N ALA A 351 -21.46 7.41 -38.64
CA ALA A 351 -21.17 6.17 -39.35
C ALA A 351 -22.43 5.54 -39.91
N GLY A 352 -23.53 5.60 -39.17
CA GLY A 352 -24.86 5.21 -39.66
C GLY A 352 -25.36 6.01 -40.88
N SER A 353 -24.83 7.22 -41.08
CA SER A 353 -25.24 8.13 -42.18
C SER A 353 -24.24 8.19 -43.35
N LEU A 354 -22.99 7.82 -43.14
CA LEU A 354 -21.91 8.01 -44.14
C LEU A 354 -21.38 6.71 -44.76
N GLY A 355 -21.77 5.54 -44.23
CA GLY A 355 -21.34 4.23 -44.79
C GLY A 355 -19.83 3.97 -44.70
N THR A 356 -19.11 4.64 -43.82
CA THR A 356 -17.66 4.54 -43.67
C THR A 356 -17.27 3.50 -42.65
N ALA A 357 -16.16 2.81 -42.90
CA ALA A 357 -15.69 1.64 -42.17
C ALA A 357 -14.91 1.98 -40.89
N TYR A 358 -15.48 2.78 -40.00
CA TYR A 358 -14.92 2.88 -38.64
C TYR A 358 -15.48 1.76 -37.80
N GLN A 359 -14.61 0.99 -37.19
CA GLN A 359 -15.03 -0.11 -36.31
C GLN A 359 -14.58 0.16 -34.90
N PHE A 360 -15.52 0.22 -33.99
CA PHE A 360 -15.30 0.25 -32.55
C PHE A 360 -16.50 -0.39 -31.84
N TYR A 361 -16.24 -0.88 -30.63
CA TYR A 361 -17.27 -1.54 -29.82
C TYR A 361 -17.45 -0.79 -28.52
N LYS A 362 -18.66 -0.85 -27.96
CA LYS A 362 -19.01 -0.40 -26.61
C LYS A 362 -19.13 -1.59 -25.69
N GLY A 363 -18.58 -1.51 -24.50
CA GLY A 363 -18.68 -2.52 -23.48
C GLY A 363 -18.80 -1.92 -22.09
N LYS A 364 -19.17 -2.77 -21.16
CA LYS A 364 -19.15 -2.44 -19.74
C LYS A 364 -18.02 -3.18 -19.08
N ILE A 365 -17.26 -2.47 -18.24
CA ILE A 365 -16.26 -3.07 -17.35
C ILE A 365 -16.72 -2.89 -15.91
N LYS A 366 -16.71 -3.99 -15.17
CA LYS A 366 -16.87 -4.00 -13.71
C LYS A 366 -15.50 -4.19 -13.08
N VAL A 367 -15.19 -3.35 -12.12
CA VAL A 367 -13.93 -3.39 -11.36
C VAL A 367 -14.26 -3.52 -9.88
N GLU A 368 -13.72 -4.53 -9.24
CA GLU A 368 -13.85 -4.80 -7.81
C GLU A 368 -12.46 -4.70 -7.17
N TYR A 369 -12.38 -3.98 -6.05
CA TYR A 369 -11.12 -3.82 -5.31
C TYR A 369 -10.94 -4.98 -4.35
N GLU A 370 -9.83 -5.70 -4.48
CA GLU A 370 -9.38 -6.68 -3.49
C GLU A 370 -8.32 -6.05 -2.56
N ASP A 371 -7.10 -5.84 -3.06
CA ASP A 371 -5.98 -5.22 -2.32
C ASP A 371 -5.40 -3.98 -3.04
N ALA A 372 -6.12 -3.42 -4.00
CA ALA A 372 -5.71 -2.21 -4.70
C ALA A 372 -6.03 -0.94 -3.90
N ASN A 373 -5.28 0.13 -4.16
CA ASN A 373 -5.50 1.43 -3.53
C ASN A 373 -6.82 2.04 -3.98
N LYS A 374 -7.79 2.17 -3.06
CA LYS A 374 -9.14 2.68 -3.31
C LYS A 374 -9.23 4.20 -3.51
N ASN A 375 -8.11 4.92 -3.43
CA ASN A 375 -8.05 6.36 -3.74
C ASN A 375 -8.00 6.65 -5.24
N TYR A 376 -7.85 5.63 -6.08
CA TYR A 376 -7.81 5.75 -7.54
C TYR A 376 -8.95 4.96 -8.17
N LEU A 377 -9.46 5.45 -9.30
CA LEU A 377 -10.28 4.66 -10.20
C LEU A 377 -9.37 4.07 -11.29
N TYR A 378 -9.41 2.76 -11.43
CA TYR A 378 -8.66 2.03 -12.45
C TYR A 378 -9.52 1.86 -13.69
N VAL A 379 -9.27 2.65 -14.72
CA VAL A 379 -10.16 2.78 -15.87
C VAL A 379 -9.44 2.53 -17.18
N PRO A 380 -10.11 1.91 -18.16
CA PRO A 380 -9.59 1.84 -19.54
C PRO A 380 -9.36 3.23 -20.14
N TYR A 381 -8.51 3.33 -21.15
CA TYR A 381 -8.18 4.62 -21.78
C TYR A 381 -9.38 5.32 -22.41
N PHE A 382 -10.33 4.60 -22.98
CA PHE A 382 -11.49 5.15 -23.69
C PHE A 382 -12.76 5.04 -22.86
N THR A 383 -12.68 5.44 -21.60
CA THR A 383 -13.76 5.40 -20.62
C THR A 383 -14.79 6.50 -20.85
N LYS A 384 -16.07 6.16 -20.69
CA LYS A 384 -17.19 7.10 -20.58
C LYS A 384 -17.38 7.50 -19.11
N TYR A 385 -16.69 8.54 -18.68
CA TYR A 385 -16.69 8.96 -17.27
C TYR A 385 -18.08 9.43 -16.77
N GLU A 386 -18.95 9.91 -17.68
CA GLU A 386 -20.32 10.30 -17.35
C GLU A 386 -21.20 9.14 -16.86
N THR A 387 -20.77 7.90 -17.07
CA THR A 387 -21.46 6.71 -16.54
C THR A 387 -21.10 6.41 -15.09
N LEU A 388 -20.11 7.11 -14.53
CA LEU A 388 -19.68 6.98 -13.14
C LEU A 388 -20.28 8.09 -12.27
N GLU A 389 -20.96 7.70 -11.21
CA GLU A 389 -21.46 8.64 -10.19
C GLU A 389 -20.42 8.86 -9.09
N SER A 390 -20.50 10.01 -8.42
CA SER A 390 -19.69 10.36 -7.25
C SER A 390 -18.18 10.23 -7.52
N ILE A 391 -17.73 10.94 -8.56
CA ILE A 391 -16.32 11.06 -8.93
C ILE A 391 -15.90 12.52 -8.96
N ASP A 392 -14.62 12.76 -8.67
CA ASP A 392 -13.93 14.03 -8.86
C ASP A 392 -12.79 13.84 -9.86
N TYR A 393 -12.35 14.94 -10.47
CA TYR A 393 -11.25 14.93 -11.44
C TYR A 393 -10.02 15.63 -10.88
N GLU A 394 -8.88 14.96 -10.95
CA GLU A 394 -7.59 15.63 -10.80
C GLU A 394 -7.22 16.27 -12.14
N GLN A 395 -7.79 17.42 -12.45
CA GLN A 395 -7.68 18.13 -13.73
C GLN A 395 -8.06 17.22 -14.93
N ASP A 396 -7.18 17.14 -15.93
CA ASP A 396 -7.29 16.24 -17.09
C ASP A 396 -6.44 14.96 -16.95
N LEU A 397 -5.97 14.65 -15.73
CA LEU A 397 -5.05 13.54 -15.48
C LEU A 397 -5.79 12.23 -15.23
N TYR A 398 -6.59 12.18 -14.18
CA TYR A 398 -7.35 10.99 -13.79
C TYR A 398 -8.55 11.34 -12.92
N ALA A 399 -9.47 10.39 -12.80
CA ALA A 399 -10.60 10.49 -11.90
C ALA A 399 -10.33 9.81 -10.56
N VAL A 400 -10.91 10.34 -9.50
CA VAL A 400 -10.85 9.78 -8.14
C VAL A 400 -12.26 9.59 -7.60
N PRO A 401 -12.51 8.58 -6.76
CA PRO A 401 -13.81 8.41 -6.13
C PRO A 401 -14.04 9.50 -5.07
N SER A 402 -15.16 10.22 -5.15
CA SER A 402 -15.59 11.16 -4.10
C SER A 402 -16.10 10.44 -2.86
N VAL A 403 -16.52 9.19 -3.01
CA VAL A 403 -17.01 8.32 -1.93
C VAL A 403 -16.30 6.97 -2.03
N ARG A 404 -15.85 6.44 -0.89
CA ARG A 404 -15.23 5.11 -0.83
C ARG A 404 -16.20 4.04 -1.34
N ARG A 405 -15.70 3.16 -2.19
CA ARG A 405 -16.45 2.06 -2.80
C ARG A 405 -15.63 0.79 -2.87
N ASP A 406 -16.30 -0.36 -2.89
CA ASP A 406 -15.64 -1.67 -3.05
C ASP A 406 -15.55 -2.12 -4.50
N GLY A 407 -16.25 -1.41 -5.40
CA GLY A 407 -16.21 -1.64 -6.83
C GLY A 407 -17.06 -0.61 -7.58
N TYR A 408 -17.01 -0.65 -8.88
CA TYR A 408 -17.78 0.20 -9.79
C TYR A 408 -17.93 -0.48 -11.15
N GLU A 409 -18.89 0.01 -11.92
CA GLU A 409 -19.13 -0.37 -13.31
C GLU A 409 -19.13 0.89 -14.16
N LEU A 410 -18.55 0.81 -15.36
CA LEU A 410 -18.52 1.92 -16.31
C LEU A 410 -18.58 1.42 -17.75
N ASP A 411 -19.02 2.30 -18.63
CA ASP A 411 -18.98 2.06 -20.06
C ASP A 411 -17.65 2.55 -20.66
N TYR A 412 -17.13 1.83 -21.64
CA TYR A 412 -15.91 2.18 -22.35
C TYR A 412 -15.97 1.71 -23.81
N TYR A 413 -15.06 2.26 -24.62
CA TYR A 413 -14.86 1.83 -25.99
C TYR A 413 -13.65 0.91 -26.10
N TYR A 414 -13.73 -0.09 -26.98
CA TYR A 414 -12.64 -1.00 -27.27
C TYR A 414 -12.60 -1.40 -28.73
N ASP A 415 -11.52 -2.05 -29.18
CA ASP A 415 -11.26 -2.42 -30.59
C ASP A 415 -11.48 -1.23 -31.53
N ILE A 416 -10.87 -0.09 -31.18
CA ILE A 416 -11.01 1.14 -31.94
C ILE A 416 -10.05 1.07 -33.13
N ASP A 417 -10.60 0.78 -34.29
CA ASP A 417 -9.90 0.89 -35.58
C ASP A 417 -10.37 2.15 -36.32
N ILE A 418 -9.54 3.19 -36.27
CA ILE A 418 -9.78 4.46 -36.94
C ILE A 418 -9.02 4.58 -38.27
N GLY A 419 -8.42 3.46 -38.74
CA GLY A 419 -7.62 3.37 -39.97
C GLY A 419 -6.23 4.01 -39.85
N ASP A 420 -5.37 3.72 -40.79
CA ASP A 420 -3.95 4.14 -40.78
C ASP A 420 -3.72 5.67 -40.92
N GLU A 421 -4.78 6.47 -41.19
CA GLU A 421 -4.68 7.91 -41.38
C GLU A 421 -5.65 8.71 -40.51
N PRO A 422 -5.24 9.16 -39.33
CA PRO A 422 -6.02 10.13 -38.55
C PRO A 422 -6.28 11.44 -39.27
N SER A 423 -5.44 11.79 -40.27
CA SER A 423 -5.59 12.96 -41.13
C SER A 423 -6.80 12.89 -42.08
N GLY A 424 -7.23 11.70 -42.48
CA GLY A 424 -8.46 11.51 -43.26
C GLY A 424 -9.73 11.82 -42.50
N MET A 425 -9.70 11.68 -41.18
CA MET A 425 -10.83 11.90 -40.28
C MET A 425 -11.22 13.39 -40.17
N PHE A 426 -10.28 14.30 -40.28
CA PHE A 426 -10.49 15.75 -40.14
C PHE A 426 -10.31 16.55 -41.45
N GLY A 427 -10.02 15.88 -42.56
CA GLY A 427 -9.76 16.52 -43.85
C GLY A 427 -10.99 16.88 -44.70
N THR A 428 -12.19 16.38 -44.35
CA THR A 428 -13.46 16.71 -44.99
C THR A 428 -14.25 17.68 -44.12
N LYS A 429 -15.07 18.56 -44.75
CA LYS A 429 -15.93 19.50 -44.01
C LYS A 429 -16.75 18.77 -42.98
N LEU A 430 -16.33 18.89 -41.71
CA LEU A 430 -17.02 18.33 -40.56
C LEU A 430 -18.43 18.91 -40.46
N PRO A 431 -19.45 18.12 -40.10
CA PRO A 431 -20.77 18.64 -39.79
C PRO A 431 -20.69 19.73 -38.70
N LYS A 432 -21.59 20.72 -38.75
CA LYS A 432 -21.57 21.87 -37.82
C LYS A 432 -21.52 21.50 -36.35
N LYS A 433 -22.02 20.33 -35.95
CA LYS A 433 -21.88 19.79 -34.59
C LYS A 433 -20.43 19.46 -34.22
N LEU A 434 -19.60 19.04 -35.17
CA LEU A 434 -18.20 18.75 -34.98
C LEU A 434 -17.29 20.01 -35.06
N ASP A 435 -17.82 21.14 -35.51
CA ASP A 435 -17.08 22.40 -35.59
C ASP A 435 -16.76 22.97 -34.21
N ALA A 436 -17.68 22.86 -33.26
CA ALA A 436 -17.42 23.15 -31.86
C ALA A 436 -16.35 22.20 -31.26
N LEU A 437 -16.46 20.89 -31.52
CA LEU A 437 -15.51 19.88 -31.07
C LEU A 437 -14.09 20.15 -31.60
N SER A 438 -13.96 20.56 -32.86
CA SER A 438 -12.66 20.90 -33.45
C SER A 438 -11.99 22.11 -32.78
N THR A 439 -12.78 23.08 -32.36
CA THR A 439 -12.28 24.25 -31.61
C THR A 439 -11.77 23.85 -30.22
N TYR A 440 -12.51 22.98 -29.51
CA TYR A 440 -12.08 22.47 -28.20
C TYR A 440 -10.84 21.60 -28.31
N GLU A 441 -10.79 20.70 -29.31
CA GLU A 441 -9.64 19.87 -29.58
C GLU A 441 -8.37 20.71 -29.81
N ARG A 442 -8.49 21.79 -30.60
CA ARG A 442 -7.36 22.69 -30.83
C ARG A 442 -6.90 23.38 -29.53
N LEU A 443 -7.84 23.91 -28.71
CA LEU A 443 -7.51 24.55 -27.45
C LEU A 443 -6.88 23.57 -26.45
N TYR A 444 -7.40 22.35 -26.40
CA TYR A 444 -6.85 21.31 -25.54
C TYR A 444 -5.48 20.84 -26.02
N ARG A 445 -5.28 20.70 -27.32
CA ARG A 445 -3.98 20.36 -27.92
C ARG A 445 -2.92 21.42 -27.63
N GLU A 446 -3.27 22.72 -27.72
CA GLU A 446 -2.37 23.81 -27.34
C GLU A 446 -1.96 23.70 -25.85
N TYR A 447 -2.92 23.45 -24.97
CA TYR A 447 -2.68 23.22 -23.56
C TYR A 447 -1.78 22.00 -23.30
N VAL A 448 -2.10 20.86 -23.91
CA VAL A 448 -1.34 19.60 -23.78
C VAL A 448 0.11 19.80 -24.23
N HIS A 449 0.31 20.51 -25.33
CA HIS A 449 1.64 20.79 -25.84
C HIS A 449 2.46 21.70 -24.92
N ASP A 450 1.83 22.73 -24.37
CA ASP A 450 2.48 23.67 -23.44
C ASP A 450 2.80 23.02 -22.07
N VAL A 451 1.96 22.09 -21.60
CA VAL A 451 2.06 21.53 -20.26
C VAL A 451 2.86 20.23 -20.25
N TYR A 452 2.62 19.31 -21.18
CA TYR A 452 3.18 17.96 -21.13
C TYR A 452 4.45 17.77 -21.96
N THR A 453 5.06 18.87 -22.46
CA THR A 453 6.43 18.93 -22.95
C THR A 453 7.40 19.53 -21.92
N GLN A 454 6.92 19.99 -20.75
CA GLN A 454 7.76 20.58 -19.73
C GLN A 454 8.79 19.58 -19.18
N LEU A 455 10.01 20.06 -19.00
CA LEU A 455 11.16 19.30 -18.53
C LEU A 455 11.68 19.91 -17.20
N PRO A 456 12.32 19.12 -16.33
CA PRO A 456 13.03 19.66 -15.18
C PRO A 456 14.16 20.57 -15.62
N GLU A 457 14.47 21.59 -14.83
CA GLU A 457 15.53 22.55 -15.16
C GLU A 457 16.92 21.88 -15.19
N THR A 458 17.19 21.00 -14.23
CA THR A 458 18.47 20.31 -14.03
C THR A 458 18.28 18.81 -13.81
N GLY A 459 19.35 18.04 -13.87
CA GLY A 459 19.38 16.63 -13.51
C GLY A 459 19.22 15.66 -14.68
N ILE A 460 18.84 16.16 -15.87
CA ILE A 460 18.71 15.36 -17.10
C ILE A 460 19.47 15.99 -18.27
N ASP A 461 20.65 16.54 -18.00
CA ASP A 461 21.37 17.35 -18.97
C ASP A 461 21.94 16.51 -20.13
N ARG A 462 22.45 15.30 -19.85
CA ARG A 462 22.91 14.36 -20.87
C ARG A 462 21.74 13.88 -21.74
N LEU A 463 20.59 13.56 -21.09
CA LEU A 463 19.40 13.14 -21.79
C LEU A 463 18.88 14.24 -22.74
N LYS A 464 18.88 15.51 -22.27
CA LYS A 464 18.52 16.66 -23.10
C LYS A 464 19.45 16.80 -24.30
N GLN A 465 20.75 16.62 -24.10
CA GLN A 465 21.71 16.70 -25.18
C GLN A 465 21.50 15.60 -26.21
N ASP A 466 21.42 14.34 -25.79
CA ASP A 466 21.37 13.18 -26.70
C ASP A 466 20.07 13.10 -27.50
N PHE A 467 18.94 13.54 -26.91
CA PHE A 467 17.60 13.45 -27.52
C PHE A 467 17.07 14.81 -28.00
N SER A 468 17.90 15.86 -28.05
CA SER A 468 17.49 17.13 -28.64
C SER A 468 17.19 16.96 -30.13
N PRO A 469 16.23 17.72 -30.71
CA PRO A 469 15.92 17.67 -32.12
C PRO A 469 17.14 17.92 -33.03
N GLU A 470 18.16 18.59 -32.51
CA GLU A 470 19.40 18.90 -33.27
C GLU A 470 20.35 17.69 -33.38
N ASN A 471 20.22 16.69 -32.46
CA ASN A 471 21.12 15.53 -32.38
C ASN A 471 20.47 14.22 -32.83
N ILE A 472 19.19 14.24 -33.18
CA ILE A 472 18.45 13.10 -33.73
C ILE A 472 18.24 13.30 -35.23
N ASP A 473 17.93 12.20 -35.95
CA ASP A 473 17.73 12.25 -37.41
C ASP A 473 16.60 13.24 -37.79
N GLU A 474 16.92 14.25 -38.59
CA GLU A 474 16.00 15.28 -39.07
C GLU A 474 14.78 14.70 -39.83
N ASN A 475 14.89 13.45 -40.34
CA ASN A 475 13.80 12.77 -41.05
C ASN A 475 12.76 12.12 -40.11
N MET A 476 12.94 12.20 -38.80
CA MET A 476 12.05 11.57 -37.82
C MET A 476 10.89 12.51 -37.45
N GLU A 477 9.92 12.62 -38.37
CA GLU A 477 8.79 13.56 -38.20
C GLU A 477 7.62 12.98 -37.43
N SER A 478 7.34 11.69 -37.57
CA SER A 478 6.15 11.07 -36.99
C SER A 478 6.35 10.61 -35.53
N ILE A 479 5.28 10.63 -34.72
CA ILE A 479 5.30 10.13 -33.37
C ILE A 479 5.65 8.62 -33.29
N PRO A 480 5.10 7.73 -34.15
CA PRO A 480 5.50 6.33 -34.22
C PRO A 480 7.00 6.09 -34.42
N GLU A 481 7.63 6.87 -35.30
CA GLU A 481 9.08 6.78 -35.55
C GLU A 481 9.88 7.16 -34.30
N LYS A 482 9.50 8.24 -33.62
CA LYS A 482 10.12 8.68 -32.36
C LYS A 482 9.97 7.60 -31.27
N ILE A 483 8.80 6.99 -31.16
CA ILE A 483 8.56 5.89 -30.24
C ILE A 483 9.44 4.68 -30.57
N ALA A 484 9.52 4.29 -31.84
CA ALA A 484 10.36 3.18 -32.29
C ALA A 484 11.85 3.44 -32.02
N TYR A 485 12.32 4.66 -32.26
CA TYR A 485 13.68 5.08 -31.94
C TYR A 485 13.99 4.93 -30.43
N ILE A 486 13.13 5.48 -29.56
CA ILE A 486 13.29 5.39 -28.11
C ILE A 486 13.28 3.92 -27.63
N LYS A 487 12.35 3.11 -28.13
CA LYS A 487 12.29 1.67 -27.81
C LYS A 487 13.60 0.97 -28.20
N ASN A 488 14.09 1.20 -29.39
CA ASN A 488 15.35 0.62 -29.87
C ASN A 488 16.54 1.10 -29.05
N TYR A 489 16.59 2.40 -28.73
CA TYR A 489 17.66 2.95 -27.89
C TYR A 489 17.69 2.28 -26.53
N LEU A 490 16.57 2.26 -25.82
CA LEU A 490 16.47 1.66 -24.47
C LEU A 490 16.79 0.16 -24.51
N ASN A 491 16.27 -0.59 -25.49
CA ASN A 491 16.55 -2.02 -25.61
C ASN A 491 18.03 -2.34 -25.87
N ASN A 492 18.75 -1.47 -26.57
CA ASN A 492 20.15 -1.67 -26.89
C ASN A 492 21.11 -1.21 -25.79
N HIS A 493 20.69 -0.26 -24.94
CA HIS A 493 21.57 0.37 -23.94
C HIS A 493 21.23 -0.03 -22.50
N THR A 494 20.09 -0.68 -22.26
CA THR A 494 19.65 -1.02 -20.90
C THR A 494 19.14 -2.46 -20.81
N GLN A 495 19.15 -3.00 -19.60
CA GLN A 495 18.66 -4.34 -19.31
C GLN A 495 17.45 -4.30 -18.36
N TYR A 496 16.40 -5.03 -18.70
CA TYR A 496 15.25 -5.17 -17.80
C TYR A 496 15.57 -6.09 -16.61
N SER A 497 15.35 -5.60 -15.40
CA SER A 497 15.52 -6.37 -14.16
C SER A 497 14.63 -5.84 -13.06
N LEU A 498 14.00 -6.75 -12.32
CA LEU A 498 13.24 -6.40 -11.11
C LEU A 498 14.13 -6.01 -9.93
N SER A 499 15.46 -6.11 -10.05
CA SER A 499 16.44 -5.83 -9.00
C SER A 499 17.51 -4.84 -9.49
N PRO A 500 17.16 -3.58 -9.82
CA PRO A 500 18.12 -2.61 -10.35
C PRO A 500 19.11 -2.11 -9.29
N GLY A 501 18.89 -2.40 -8.02
CA GLY A 501 19.67 -1.81 -6.94
C GLY A 501 19.14 -0.43 -6.52
N LYS A 502 19.82 0.19 -5.58
CA LYS A 502 19.40 1.44 -4.95
C LYS A 502 19.89 2.67 -5.72
N LEU A 503 18.98 3.61 -5.96
CA LEU A 503 19.36 4.92 -6.48
C LEU A 503 20.28 5.66 -5.49
N PRO A 504 21.49 6.12 -5.88
CA PRO A 504 22.33 6.98 -5.04
C PRO A 504 21.62 8.32 -4.73
N LYS A 505 21.86 8.87 -3.53
CA LYS A 505 21.11 10.02 -3.00
C LYS A 505 21.16 11.27 -3.89
N ASP A 506 22.29 11.49 -4.58
CA ASP A 506 22.54 12.72 -5.34
C ASP A 506 22.40 12.51 -6.86
N LYS A 507 21.74 11.43 -7.27
CA LYS A 507 21.54 11.10 -8.70
C LYS A 507 20.07 11.27 -9.08
N ASP A 508 19.88 11.75 -10.32
CA ASP A 508 18.58 11.70 -10.98
C ASP A 508 18.23 10.26 -11.37
N PHE A 509 16.96 9.87 -11.20
CA PHE A 509 16.52 8.51 -11.41
C PHE A 509 16.69 8.06 -12.88
N VAL A 510 16.35 8.93 -13.84
CA VAL A 510 16.40 8.58 -15.26
C VAL A 510 17.83 8.70 -15.82
N GLU A 511 18.58 9.76 -15.47
CA GLU A 511 19.99 9.91 -15.88
C GLU A 511 20.82 8.73 -15.38
N TYR A 512 20.66 8.37 -14.10
CA TYR A 512 21.37 7.24 -13.52
C TYR A 512 20.99 5.91 -14.19
N PHE A 513 19.72 5.69 -14.46
CA PHE A 513 19.25 4.50 -15.17
C PHE A 513 19.83 4.40 -16.57
N VAL A 514 19.73 5.45 -17.37
CA VAL A 514 20.08 5.39 -18.82
C VAL A 514 21.59 5.31 -19.02
N TYR A 515 22.38 6.02 -18.21
CA TYR A 515 23.79 6.22 -18.49
C TYR A 515 24.77 5.53 -17.55
N GLU A 516 24.35 5.17 -16.34
CA GLU A 516 25.27 4.62 -15.34
C GLU A 516 24.91 3.20 -14.94
N ASN A 517 23.71 2.98 -14.40
CA ASN A 517 23.27 1.68 -13.92
C ASN A 517 22.86 0.74 -15.06
N GLN A 518 22.19 1.27 -16.07
CA GLN A 518 21.68 0.57 -17.25
C GLN A 518 20.81 -0.65 -16.97
N VAL A 519 20.29 -0.75 -15.74
CA VAL A 519 19.42 -1.85 -15.28
C VAL A 519 18.20 -1.24 -14.62
N GLY A 520 16.98 -1.67 -15.03
CA GLY A 520 15.74 -1.12 -14.52
C GLY A 520 14.51 -1.99 -14.77
N TYR A 521 13.40 -1.63 -14.14
CA TYR A 521 12.07 -2.22 -14.34
C TYR A 521 11.11 -1.21 -14.99
N CYS A 522 9.83 -1.57 -15.17
CA CYS A 522 8.83 -0.77 -15.89
C CYS A 522 8.84 0.73 -15.58
N ALA A 523 8.95 1.14 -14.31
CA ALA A 523 8.97 2.57 -13.96
C ALA A 523 10.20 3.32 -14.49
N HIS A 524 11.37 2.66 -14.61
CA HIS A 524 12.57 3.24 -15.21
C HIS A 524 12.36 3.49 -16.71
N TYR A 525 11.86 2.49 -17.43
CA TYR A 525 11.59 2.57 -18.85
C TYR A 525 10.50 3.60 -19.17
N ALA A 526 9.40 3.58 -18.41
CA ALA A 526 8.30 4.52 -18.60
C ALA A 526 8.73 5.97 -18.33
N SER A 527 9.52 6.21 -17.26
CA SER A 527 10.04 7.55 -16.95
C SER A 527 11.02 8.05 -18.01
N ALA A 528 11.95 7.18 -18.44
CA ALA A 528 12.92 7.52 -19.48
C ALA A 528 12.21 7.83 -20.81
N ALA A 529 11.30 6.96 -21.25
CA ALA A 529 10.54 7.17 -22.50
C ALA A 529 9.69 8.44 -22.44
N THR A 530 9.06 8.75 -21.31
CA THR A 530 8.27 9.98 -21.16
C THR A 530 9.15 11.23 -21.29
N LEU A 531 10.32 11.26 -20.64
CA LEU A 531 11.24 12.41 -20.78
C LEU A 531 11.85 12.52 -22.16
N MET A 532 12.26 11.41 -22.77
CA MET A 532 12.80 11.39 -24.14
C MET A 532 11.77 11.93 -25.14
N LEU A 533 10.50 11.49 -25.08
CA LEU A 533 9.43 12.04 -25.91
C LEU A 533 9.24 13.54 -25.71
N ARG A 534 9.26 14.02 -24.47
CA ARG A 534 9.15 15.46 -24.17
C ARG A 534 10.30 16.26 -24.74
N ILE A 535 11.53 15.77 -24.66
CA ILE A 535 12.71 16.40 -25.27
C ILE A 535 12.57 16.48 -26.78
N MET A 536 12.02 15.44 -27.41
CA MET A 536 11.72 15.40 -28.84
C MET A 536 10.47 16.21 -29.23
N GLY A 537 9.90 17.00 -28.31
CA GLY A 537 8.73 17.85 -28.55
C GLY A 537 7.38 17.14 -28.59
N VAL A 538 7.31 15.88 -28.14
CA VAL A 538 6.06 15.10 -28.05
C VAL A 538 5.49 15.20 -26.66
N PRO A 539 4.25 15.71 -26.47
CA PRO A 539 3.62 15.73 -25.17
C PRO A 539 3.44 14.32 -24.61
N ALA A 540 3.91 14.09 -23.41
CA ALA A 540 3.86 12.77 -22.77
C ALA A 540 3.62 12.86 -21.28
N ARG A 541 2.89 11.88 -20.71
CA ARG A 541 2.59 11.72 -19.29
C ARG A 541 3.06 10.37 -18.78
N TYR A 542 3.51 10.33 -17.54
CA TYR A 542 3.80 9.09 -16.84
C TYR A 542 2.51 8.50 -16.28
N VAL A 543 2.26 7.22 -16.51
CA VAL A 543 1.04 6.55 -16.06
C VAL A 543 1.39 5.30 -15.26
N GLU A 544 0.74 5.12 -14.11
CA GLU A 544 0.73 3.89 -13.34
C GLU A 544 -0.67 3.28 -13.35
N GLY A 545 -0.74 1.95 -13.38
CA GLY A 545 -2.00 1.24 -13.39
C GLY A 545 -1.79 -0.28 -13.40
N TYR A 546 -2.82 -0.98 -13.83
CA TYR A 546 -2.78 -2.42 -14.00
C TYR A 546 -2.92 -2.78 -15.48
N ALA A 547 -2.31 -3.88 -15.86
CA ALA A 547 -2.48 -4.49 -17.18
C ALA A 547 -2.95 -5.93 -16.97
N VAL A 548 -3.99 -6.31 -17.67
CA VAL A 548 -4.44 -7.71 -17.75
C VAL A 548 -3.92 -8.27 -19.04
N GLY A 549 -2.92 -9.13 -18.95
CA GLY A 549 -2.28 -9.75 -20.09
C GLY A 549 -3.09 -10.94 -20.62
N ARG A 550 -2.67 -11.47 -21.76
CA ARG A 550 -3.33 -12.61 -22.39
C ARG A 550 -3.29 -13.87 -21.52
N GLU A 551 -2.18 -14.08 -20.80
CA GLU A 551 -2.02 -15.26 -19.94
C GLU A 551 -3.01 -15.28 -18.76
N GLU A 552 -3.30 -14.13 -18.18
CA GLU A 552 -4.28 -14.00 -17.09
C GLU A 552 -5.69 -14.29 -17.61
N ILE A 553 -6.00 -13.85 -18.81
CA ILE A 553 -7.30 -14.09 -19.45
C ILE A 553 -7.47 -15.56 -19.80
N ASP A 554 -6.48 -16.18 -20.43
CA ASP A 554 -6.54 -17.58 -20.83
C ASP A 554 -6.71 -18.53 -19.62
N GLN A 555 -6.37 -18.08 -18.41
CA GLN A 555 -6.53 -18.80 -17.15
C GLN A 555 -7.84 -18.48 -16.42
N SER A 556 -8.62 -17.50 -16.89
CA SER A 556 -9.84 -17.06 -16.24
C SER A 556 -11.07 -17.83 -16.69
N ASP A 557 -12.13 -17.77 -15.90
CA ASP A 557 -13.44 -18.34 -16.28
C ASP A 557 -14.16 -17.41 -17.27
N TYR A 558 -14.56 -17.94 -18.40
CA TYR A 558 -15.35 -17.24 -19.42
C TYR A 558 -16.85 -17.45 -19.16
N LEU A 559 -17.57 -16.35 -19.05
CA LEU A 559 -19.03 -16.34 -19.07
C LEU A 559 -19.46 -15.63 -20.36
N GLU A 560 -20.03 -16.38 -21.34
CA GLU A 560 -20.64 -15.86 -22.58
C GLU A 560 -20.24 -14.40 -22.94
N ASP A 561 -19.13 -14.21 -23.63
CA ASP A 561 -18.58 -12.90 -24.07
C ASP A 561 -18.03 -11.99 -22.94
N GLN A 562 -17.84 -12.48 -21.74
CA GLN A 562 -17.26 -11.74 -20.61
C GLN A 562 -16.04 -12.45 -20.05
N LEU A 563 -15.01 -11.66 -19.74
CA LEU A 563 -13.83 -12.12 -19.02
C LEU A 563 -13.99 -11.83 -17.53
N VAL A 564 -13.76 -12.84 -16.70
CA VAL A 564 -13.67 -12.69 -15.24
C VAL A 564 -12.26 -13.06 -14.81
N THR A 565 -11.52 -12.09 -14.25
CA THR A 565 -10.17 -12.28 -13.70
C THR A 565 -10.10 -11.86 -12.25
#